data_73085fd6c98a17a8d4314c23e2f765b3
#
_entry.id   73085fd6c98a17a8d4314c23e2f765b3
#
_cell.length_a   1.000
_cell.length_b   1.000
_cell.length_c   1.000
_cell.angle_alpha   90.00
_cell.angle_beta   90.00
_cell.angle_gamma   90.00
#
_symmetry.space_group_name_H-M   'P 1'
#
loop_
_entity.id
_entity.type
_entity.pdbx_description
1 polymer ?
#
loop_
_entity_poly.entity_id
_entity_poly.type
_entity_poly.pdbx_seq_one_letter_code
_entity_poly.pdbx_strand_id
1 'polypeptide(L)'
;MRIINIKEIIKTVKELSIEANYYLPDDIKEAIEKAEKNEKWPIANNILNKIIENSHIAAREKIPICQDTGMACVFVDIGQDVHIIGGNLEEAINEGVRQGYEEGFLRKSVVKDPLHRVNTNDNTPALIYYNIVPGDKVKIMVSPKGFGSENMSRIAMLKPSDGLEGVKNFVLETVRIAGPNPCLLYTSPSPRDT
;
A
#
# COMPACT_ATOMS: atom_id res chain seq x y z
N MET A 1 21.57 -24.09 -4.80
CA MET A 1 21.73 -22.72 -4.31
C MET A 1 21.58 -21.78 -5.49
N ARG A 2 20.60 -20.89 -5.44
CA ARG A 2 20.36 -19.88 -6.49
C ARG A 2 21.01 -18.56 -6.10
N ILE A 3 21.74 -17.96 -7.04
CA ILE A 3 22.36 -16.65 -6.83
C ILE A 3 21.48 -15.57 -7.41
N ILE A 4 21.20 -14.52 -6.63
CA ILE A 4 20.42 -13.34 -7.04
C ILE A 4 21.25 -12.10 -6.78
N ASN A 5 21.39 -11.25 -7.78
CA ASN A 5 22.11 -9.99 -7.64
C ASN A 5 21.15 -8.91 -7.13
N ILE A 6 21.62 -8.05 -6.22
CA ILE A 6 20.80 -6.93 -5.69
C ILE A 6 20.26 -6.01 -6.77
N LYS A 7 20.92 -5.90 -7.93
CA LYS A 7 20.43 -5.10 -9.06
C LYS A 7 19.07 -5.59 -9.59
N GLU A 8 18.82 -6.91 -9.53
CA GLU A 8 17.52 -7.48 -9.88
C GLU A 8 16.45 -7.09 -8.86
N ILE A 9 16.85 -7.08 -7.58
CA ILE A 9 15.96 -6.67 -6.48
C ILE A 9 15.60 -5.19 -6.60
N ILE A 10 16.58 -4.31 -6.81
CA ILE A 10 16.38 -2.88 -7.02
C ILE A 10 15.39 -2.64 -8.16
N LYS A 11 15.64 -3.27 -9.31
CA LYS A 11 14.78 -3.16 -10.49
C LYS A 11 13.37 -3.63 -10.20
N THR A 12 13.21 -4.79 -9.59
CA THR A 12 11.91 -5.38 -9.27
C THR A 12 11.12 -4.51 -8.30
N VAL A 13 11.75 -4.05 -7.21
CA VAL A 13 11.07 -3.19 -6.22
C VAL A 13 10.67 -1.85 -6.84
N LYS A 14 11.51 -1.27 -7.70
CA LYS A 14 11.18 -0.07 -8.45
C LYS A 14 9.93 -0.27 -9.31
N GLU A 15 9.92 -1.29 -10.15
CA GLU A 15 8.80 -1.60 -11.04
C GLU A 15 7.51 -1.86 -10.23
N LEU A 16 7.57 -2.69 -9.20
CA LEU A 16 6.43 -2.99 -8.33
C LEU A 16 5.90 -1.74 -7.60
N SER A 17 6.78 -0.82 -7.19
CA SER A 17 6.36 0.42 -6.53
C SER A 17 5.54 1.31 -7.47
N ILE A 18 5.92 1.37 -8.75
CA ILE A 18 5.19 2.12 -9.76
C ILE A 18 3.87 1.42 -10.11
N GLU A 19 3.93 0.12 -10.42
CA GLU A 19 2.76 -0.66 -10.83
C GLU A 19 1.67 -0.68 -9.77
N ALA A 20 2.03 -0.86 -8.50
CA ALA A 20 1.10 -0.91 -7.39
C ALA A 20 0.35 0.43 -7.16
N ASN A 21 0.89 1.54 -7.66
CA ASN A 21 0.23 2.85 -7.59
C ASN A 21 -0.55 3.22 -8.85
N TYR A 22 -0.28 2.55 -9.98
CA TYR A 22 -0.91 2.86 -11.26
C TYR A 22 -2.07 1.93 -11.61
N TYR A 23 -2.03 0.68 -11.14
CA TYR A 23 -2.98 -0.35 -11.53
C TYR A 23 -3.69 -0.93 -10.32
N LEU A 24 -5.01 -1.08 -10.42
CA LEU A 24 -5.76 -1.89 -9.48
C LEU A 24 -5.54 -3.37 -9.78
N PRO A 25 -5.35 -4.22 -8.77
CA PRO A 25 -5.40 -5.67 -8.93
C PRO A 25 -6.74 -6.13 -9.54
N ASP A 26 -6.70 -7.17 -10.35
CA ASP A 26 -7.87 -7.64 -11.10
C ASP A 26 -9.03 -8.02 -10.17
N ASP A 27 -8.76 -8.67 -9.05
CA ASP A 27 -9.75 -9.05 -8.04
C ASP A 27 -10.48 -7.83 -7.43
N ILE A 28 -9.75 -6.76 -7.17
CA ILE A 28 -10.32 -5.50 -6.66
C ILE A 28 -11.16 -4.82 -7.75
N LYS A 29 -10.64 -4.77 -8.97
CA LYS A 29 -11.35 -4.19 -10.12
C LYS A 29 -12.68 -4.91 -10.37
N GLU A 30 -12.66 -6.24 -10.43
CA GLU A 30 -13.86 -7.06 -10.58
C GLU A 30 -14.86 -6.85 -9.44
N ALA A 31 -14.36 -6.72 -8.20
CA ALA A 31 -15.22 -6.47 -7.03
C ALA A 31 -15.93 -5.11 -7.15
N ILE A 32 -15.24 -4.06 -7.57
CA ILE A 32 -15.81 -2.72 -7.75
C ILE A 32 -16.83 -2.72 -8.91
N GLU A 33 -16.50 -3.33 -10.05
CA GLU A 33 -17.41 -3.46 -11.20
C GLU A 33 -18.68 -4.25 -10.84
N LYS A 34 -18.53 -5.30 -10.03
CA LYS A 34 -19.66 -6.07 -9.51
C LYS A 34 -20.51 -5.25 -8.54
N ALA A 35 -19.89 -4.47 -7.68
CA ALA A 35 -20.61 -3.58 -6.76
C ALA A 35 -21.40 -2.51 -7.52
N GLU A 36 -20.81 -1.89 -8.55
CA GLU A 36 -21.47 -0.91 -9.41
C GLU A 36 -22.73 -1.46 -10.07
N LYS A 37 -22.64 -2.66 -10.67
CA LYS A 37 -23.78 -3.32 -11.33
C LYS A 37 -24.93 -3.65 -10.38
N ASN A 38 -24.64 -3.86 -9.11
CA ASN A 38 -25.64 -4.23 -8.09
C ASN A 38 -26.15 -3.03 -7.27
N GLU A 39 -25.51 -1.87 -7.36
CA GLU A 39 -25.85 -0.70 -6.60
C GLU A 39 -27.14 -0.05 -7.14
N LYS A 40 -28.12 0.12 -6.24
CA LYS A 40 -29.45 0.67 -6.59
C LYS A 40 -29.55 2.15 -6.30
N TRP A 41 -28.72 2.67 -5.41
CA TRP A 41 -28.75 4.08 -5.06
C TRP A 41 -27.96 4.90 -6.10
N PRO A 42 -28.64 5.82 -6.84
CA PRO A 42 -28.00 6.51 -7.97
C PRO A 42 -26.72 7.27 -7.61
N ILE A 43 -26.66 7.85 -6.40
CA ILE A 43 -25.47 8.58 -5.94
C ILE A 43 -24.30 7.62 -5.73
N ALA A 44 -24.53 6.49 -5.04
CA ALA A 44 -23.48 5.50 -4.80
C ALA A 44 -23.01 4.85 -6.11
N ASN A 45 -23.94 4.54 -7.02
CA ASN A 45 -23.60 4.02 -8.35
C ASN A 45 -22.73 5.02 -9.13
N ASN A 46 -23.05 6.31 -9.12
CA ASN A 46 -22.22 7.32 -9.77
C ASN A 46 -20.81 7.40 -9.15
N ILE A 47 -20.68 7.26 -7.83
CA ILE A 47 -19.39 7.23 -7.15
C ILE A 47 -18.57 6.01 -7.62
N LEU A 48 -19.16 4.82 -7.66
CA LEU A 48 -18.49 3.60 -8.14
C LEU A 48 -18.02 3.76 -9.59
N ASN A 49 -18.84 4.35 -10.46
CA ASN A 49 -18.48 4.66 -11.83
C ASN A 49 -17.26 5.59 -11.90
N LYS A 50 -17.19 6.61 -11.04
CA LYS A 50 -16.03 7.52 -10.97
C LYS A 50 -14.76 6.82 -10.50
N ILE A 51 -14.88 5.86 -9.59
CA ILE A 51 -13.74 5.02 -9.15
C ILE A 51 -13.20 4.21 -10.32
N ILE A 52 -14.09 3.55 -11.07
CA ILE A 52 -13.74 2.76 -12.24
C ILE A 52 -13.08 3.64 -13.32
N GLU A 53 -13.70 4.78 -13.62
CA GLU A 53 -13.17 5.75 -14.59
C GLU A 53 -11.76 6.21 -14.20
N ASN A 54 -11.57 6.59 -12.91
CA ASN A 54 -10.28 7.00 -12.37
C ASN A 54 -9.20 5.92 -12.55
N SER A 55 -9.53 4.66 -12.26
CA SER A 55 -8.58 3.56 -12.44
C SER A 55 -8.17 3.36 -13.91
N HIS A 56 -9.09 3.54 -14.85
CA HIS A 56 -8.81 3.48 -16.29
C HIS A 56 -7.95 4.65 -16.76
N ILE A 57 -8.20 5.86 -16.25
CA ILE A 57 -7.38 7.05 -16.54
C ILE A 57 -5.97 6.83 -16.02
N ALA A 58 -5.82 6.41 -14.76
CA ALA A 58 -4.53 6.16 -14.14
C ALA A 58 -3.69 5.16 -14.95
N ALA A 59 -4.30 4.03 -15.33
CA ALA A 59 -3.63 3.00 -16.12
C ALA A 59 -3.23 3.48 -17.53
N ARG A 60 -4.12 4.25 -18.20
CA ARG A 60 -3.88 4.76 -19.55
C ARG A 60 -2.83 5.86 -19.59
N GLU A 61 -2.93 6.81 -18.67
CA GLU A 61 -2.03 7.98 -18.62
C GLU A 61 -0.73 7.69 -17.85
N LYS A 62 -0.62 6.51 -17.23
CA LYS A 62 0.51 6.11 -16.38
C LYS A 62 0.79 7.12 -15.27
N ILE A 63 -0.26 7.41 -14.51
CA ILE A 63 -0.23 8.30 -13.34
C ILE A 63 -0.78 7.57 -12.11
N PRO A 64 -0.45 8.01 -10.89
CA PRO A 64 -0.99 7.39 -9.68
C PRO A 64 -2.52 7.45 -9.60
N ILE A 65 -3.14 6.40 -9.13
CA ILE A 65 -4.60 6.31 -8.91
C ILE A 65 -5.07 7.35 -7.87
N CYS A 66 -4.20 7.66 -6.91
CA CYS A 66 -4.49 8.56 -5.78
C CYS A 66 -3.32 9.50 -5.53
N GLN A 67 -3.59 10.69 -5.01
CA GLN A 67 -2.57 11.63 -4.56
C GLN A 67 -1.80 11.13 -3.33
N ASP A 68 -2.37 10.22 -2.53
CA ASP A 68 -1.69 9.58 -1.40
C ASP A 68 -1.11 8.24 -1.83
N THR A 69 0.12 8.25 -2.28
CA THR A 69 0.87 7.04 -2.64
C THR A 69 1.59 6.43 -1.44
N GLY A 70 1.44 7.05 -0.26
CA GLY A 70 1.82 6.51 1.03
C GLY A 70 3.30 6.21 1.20
N MET A 71 3.56 5.23 2.07
CA MET A 71 4.87 4.60 2.22
C MET A 71 4.87 3.20 1.61
N ALA A 72 6.04 2.72 1.19
CA ALA A 72 6.16 1.36 0.67
C ALA A 72 6.26 0.35 1.83
N CYS A 73 5.33 -0.61 1.89
CA CYS A 73 5.47 -1.82 2.69
C CYS A 73 5.94 -2.93 1.76
N VAL A 74 7.10 -3.51 2.07
CA VAL A 74 7.74 -4.52 1.24
C VAL A 74 7.81 -5.83 2.00
N PHE A 75 7.16 -6.86 1.47
CA PHE A 75 7.18 -8.20 2.04
C PHE A 75 8.06 -9.09 1.18
N VAL A 76 9.05 -9.72 1.80
CA VAL A 76 10.07 -10.52 1.11
C VAL A 76 10.10 -11.93 1.67
N ASP A 77 9.63 -12.90 0.89
CA ASP A 77 9.86 -14.31 1.17
C ASP A 77 11.17 -14.74 0.51
N ILE A 78 12.14 -15.15 1.31
CA ILE A 78 13.48 -15.56 0.85
C ILE A 78 13.60 -17.07 1.00
N GLY A 79 13.85 -17.78 -0.12
CA GLY A 79 14.14 -19.19 -0.11
C GLY A 79 15.45 -19.50 0.62
N GLN A 80 15.48 -20.55 1.45
CA GLN A 80 16.66 -20.98 2.20
C GLN A 80 17.89 -21.27 1.32
N ASP A 81 17.67 -21.66 0.07
CA ASP A 81 18.71 -21.99 -0.89
C ASP A 81 19.09 -20.80 -1.79
N VAL A 82 18.68 -19.58 -1.42
CA VAL A 82 19.05 -18.34 -2.11
C VAL A 82 20.29 -17.72 -1.48
N HIS A 83 21.20 -17.29 -2.32
CA HIS A 83 22.33 -16.45 -1.94
C HIS A 83 22.26 -15.11 -2.66
N ILE A 84 22.11 -14.02 -1.89
CA ILE A 84 22.04 -12.66 -2.42
C ILE A 84 23.45 -12.08 -2.46
N ILE A 85 23.84 -11.55 -3.63
CA ILE A 85 25.17 -10.98 -3.85
C ILE A 85 25.09 -9.54 -4.38
N GLY A 86 26.20 -8.82 -4.23
CA GLY A 86 26.38 -7.50 -4.81
C GLY A 86 26.10 -6.34 -3.85
N GLY A 87 25.66 -6.60 -2.62
CA GLY A 87 25.46 -5.58 -1.58
C GLY A 87 24.45 -5.99 -0.52
N ASN A 88 23.99 -5.01 0.23
CA ASN A 88 23.03 -5.19 1.31
C ASN A 88 21.58 -5.23 0.75
N LEU A 89 20.80 -6.20 1.20
CA LEU A 89 19.43 -6.41 0.73
C LEU A 89 18.49 -5.26 1.12
N GLU A 90 18.59 -4.77 2.34
CA GLU A 90 17.75 -3.68 2.83
C GLU A 90 18.04 -2.37 2.08
N GLU A 91 19.31 -2.08 1.85
CA GLU A 91 19.71 -0.93 1.03
C GLU A 91 19.22 -1.05 -0.41
N ALA A 92 19.27 -2.25 -0.98
CA ALA A 92 18.77 -2.51 -2.33
C ALA A 92 17.25 -2.29 -2.44
N ILE A 93 16.48 -2.73 -1.44
CA ILE A 93 15.03 -2.50 -1.39
C ILE A 93 14.75 -1.00 -1.28
N ASN A 94 15.41 -0.29 -0.37
CA ASN A 94 15.23 1.15 -0.22
C ASN A 94 15.64 1.91 -1.50
N GLU A 95 16.71 1.49 -2.18
CA GLU A 95 17.08 2.06 -3.47
C GLU A 95 16.01 1.84 -4.55
N GLY A 96 15.43 0.65 -4.60
CA GLY A 96 14.31 0.37 -5.50
C GLY A 96 13.08 1.25 -5.22
N VAL A 97 12.75 1.45 -3.94
CA VAL A 97 11.67 2.37 -3.53
C VAL A 97 11.99 3.80 -3.93
N ARG A 98 13.21 4.28 -3.66
CA ARG A 98 13.64 5.64 -4.04
C ARG A 98 13.47 5.88 -5.53
N GLN A 99 14.01 4.98 -6.36
CA GLN A 99 13.88 5.06 -7.82
C GLN A 99 12.40 4.97 -8.27
N GLY A 100 11.62 4.07 -7.68
CA GLY A 100 10.20 3.91 -8.00
C GLY A 100 9.39 5.16 -7.71
N TYR A 101 9.59 5.79 -6.56
CA TYR A 101 8.89 7.02 -6.19
C TYR A 101 9.36 8.23 -7.00
N GLU A 102 10.60 8.26 -7.46
CA GLU A 102 11.12 9.32 -8.34
C GLU A 102 10.59 9.16 -9.77
N GLU A 103 10.84 8.00 -10.40
CA GLU A 103 10.50 7.76 -11.79
C GLU A 103 8.98 7.63 -12.02
N GLY A 104 8.24 7.13 -11.02
CA GLY A 104 6.78 7.03 -11.04
C GLY A 104 6.05 8.30 -10.64
N PHE A 105 6.75 9.41 -10.43
CA PHE A 105 6.16 10.67 -9.97
C PHE A 105 5.25 10.50 -8.75
N LEU A 106 5.62 9.58 -7.84
CA LEU A 106 4.85 9.26 -6.66
C LEU A 106 5.13 10.29 -5.55
N ARG A 107 4.12 10.54 -4.71
CA ARG A 107 4.25 11.49 -3.61
C ARG A 107 5.17 10.95 -2.52
N LYS A 108 6.23 11.67 -2.22
CA LYS A 108 7.19 11.35 -1.17
C LYS A 108 6.68 11.85 0.19
N SER A 109 6.01 10.99 0.95
CA SER A 109 5.30 11.35 2.19
C SER A 109 6.04 10.97 3.46
N VAL A 110 7.12 10.20 3.39
CA VAL A 110 7.85 9.70 4.56
C VAL A 110 8.61 10.85 5.24
N VAL A 111 8.50 10.92 6.56
CA VAL A 111 9.21 11.88 7.42
C VAL A 111 10.19 11.17 8.33
N LYS A 112 11.27 11.85 8.72
CA LYS A 112 12.35 11.31 9.56
C LYS A 112 11.86 10.96 10.98
N ASP A 113 10.96 11.77 11.51
CA ASP A 113 10.31 11.53 12.79
C ASP A 113 8.92 12.17 12.83
N PRO A 114 8.02 11.67 13.70
CA PRO A 114 6.64 12.13 13.73
C PRO A 114 6.45 13.52 14.38
N LEU A 115 7.41 14.01 15.15
CA LEU A 115 7.30 15.29 15.86
C LEU A 115 7.76 16.47 15.00
N HIS A 116 8.99 16.39 14.49
CA HIS A 116 9.58 17.46 13.66
C HIS A 116 9.11 17.37 12.19
N ARG A 117 8.72 16.19 11.75
CA ARG A 117 8.12 15.92 10.44
C ARG A 117 8.96 16.39 9.24
N VAL A 118 10.29 16.34 9.37
CA VAL A 118 11.19 16.63 8.28
C VAL A 118 11.10 15.54 7.22
N ASN A 119 10.71 15.89 5.99
CA ASN A 119 10.58 14.94 4.90
C ASN A 119 11.93 14.30 4.53
N THR A 120 11.94 13.02 4.18
CA THR A 120 13.15 12.31 3.75
C THR A 120 13.55 12.65 2.31
N ASN A 121 12.63 13.19 1.52
CA ASN A 121 12.74 13.58 0.11
C ASN A 121 12.88 12.43 -0.89
N ASP A 122 12.91 11.21 -0.42
CA ASP A 122 13.08 10.01 -1.26
C ASP A 122 12.08 8.88 -0.93
N ASN A 123 11.20 9.13 0.03
CA ASN A 123 10.19 8.19 0.53
C ASN A 123 10.75 6.92 1.17
N THR A 124 11.98 7.00 1.67
CA THR A 124 12.61 5.92 2.46
C THR A 124 12.75 6.30 3.93
N PRO A 125 12.93 5.35 4.87
CA PRO A 125 12.96 3.91 4.63
C PRO A 125 11.59 3.32 4.32
N ALA A 126 11.59 2.21 3.58
CA ALA A 126 10.42 1.34 3.46
C ALA A 126 10.18 0.56 4.76
N LEU A 127 8.94 0.12 4.99
CA LEU A 127 8.66 -0.93 5.97
C LEU A 127 8.92 -2.28 5.34
N ILE A 128 9.93 -3.00 5.81
CA ILE A 128 10.36 -4.26 5.21
C ILE A 128 10.10 -5.41 6.17
N TYR A 129 9.39 -6.42 5.69
CA TYR A 129 9.11 -7.66 6.42
C TYR A 129 9.77 -8.82 5.70
N TYR A 130 10.64 -9.54 6.40
CA TYR A 130 11.35 -10.70 5.88
C TYR A 130 10.75 -11.99 6.42
N ASN A 131 10.61 -12.97 5.54
CA ASN A 131 10.23 -14.32 5.88
C ASN A 131 11.17 -15.30 5.17
N ILE A 132 11.64 -16.34 5.87
CA ILE A 132 12.47 -17.38 5.29
C ILE A 132 11.60 -18.59 5.01
N VAL A 133 11.60 -19.03 3.75
CA VAL A 133 10.76 -20.14 3.28
C VAL A 133 11.62 -21.24 2.64
N PRO A 134 11.13 -22.48 2.55
CA PRO A 134 11.84 -23.53 1.83
C PRO A 134 12.02 -23.19 0.34
N GLY A 135 13.11 -23.62 -0.25
CA GLY A 135 13.38 -23.55 -1.69
C GLY A 135 14.36 -22.44 -2.09
N ASP A 136 14.40 -22.13 -3.38
CA ASP A 136 15.39 -21.26 -4.02
C ASP A 136 14.78 -20.05 -4.73
N LYS A 137 13.57 -19.66 -4.33
CA LYS A 137 12.87 -18.50 -4.92
C LYS A 137 12.89 -17.32 -3.96
N VAL A 138 12.91 -16.12 -4.50
CA VAL A 138 12.56 -14.89 -3.78
C VAL A 138 11.24 -14.39 -4.32
N LYS A 139 10.31 -14.11 -3.42
CA LYS A 139 9.03 -13.47 -3.74
C LYS A 139 9.02 -12.10 -3.07
N ILE A 140 8.74 -11.07 -3.83
CA ILE A 140 8.63 -9.71 -3.34
C ILE A 140 7.21 -9.22 -3.61
N MET A 141 6.59 -8.64 -2.60
CA MET A 141 5.31 -7.94 -2.72
C MET A 141 5.51 -6.51 -2.20
N VAL A 142 5.08 -5.54 -2.98
CA VAL A 142 5.08 -4.12 -2.58
C VAL A 142 3.64 -3.68 -2.42
N SER A 143 3.32 -3.14 -1.25
CA SER A 143 2.01 -2.59 -0.93
C SER A 143 2.16 -1.14 -0.52
N PRO A 144 1.75 -0.19 -1.35
CA PRO A 144 1.69 1.21 -0.94
C PRO A 144 0.66 1.39 0.17
N LYS A 145 1.07 2.01 1.27
CA LYS A 145 0.21 2.22 2.43
C LYS A 145 -0.02 3.69 2.67
N GLY A 146 -1.19 4.17 2.26
CA GLY A 146 -1.60 5.55 2.46
C GLY A 146 -1.79 5.88 3.94
N PHE A 147 -1.31 7.05 4.36
CA PHE A 147 -1.39 7.47 5.76
C PHE A 147 -2.80 7.90 6.16
N GLY A 148 -3.59 8.42 5.23
CA GLY A 148 -4.94 8.86 5.51
C GLY A 148 -5.90 7.73 5.87
N SER A 149 -5.72 6.55 5.28
CA SER A 149 -6.55 5.38 5.59
C SER A 149 -6.31 4.81 7.00
N GLU A 150 -5.25 5.23 7.68
CA GLU A 150 -4.92 4.80 9.05
C GLU A 150 -5.29 5.81 10.13
N ASN A 151 -5.86 6.95 9.77
CA ASN A 151 -6.20 8.01 10.71
C ASN A 151 -7.20 7.59 11.80
N MET A 152 -7.94 6.51 11.56
CA MET A 152 -8.92 5.93 12.49
C MET A 152 -8.48 4.55 13.04
N SER A 153 -7.21 4.21 12.94
CA SER A 153 -6.69 2.98 13.55
C SER A 153 -6.88 3.00 15.07
N ARG A 154 -7.33 1.88 15.61
CA ARG A 154 -7.57 1.70 17.06
C ARG A 154 -6.87 0.45 17.55
N ILE A 155 -6.47 0.46 18.80
CA ILE A 155 -5.93 -0.69 19.51
C ILE A 155 -6.71 -0.93 20.81
N ALA A 156 -6.89 -2.19 21.17
CA ALA A 156 -7.46 -2.58 22.46
C ALA A 156 -6.78 -3.82 23.01
N MET A 157 -6.69 -3.88 24.32
CA MET A 157 -6.24 -5.07 25.04
C MET A 157 -7.49 -5.82 25.52
N LEU A 158 -7.87 -6.86 24.78
CA LEU A 158 -9.00 -7.70 25.15
C LEU A 158 -8.57 -8.77 26.15
N LYS A 159 -9.47 -9.11 27.07
CA LYS A 159 -9.27 -10.22 28.00
C LYS A 159 -9.65 -11.56 27.32
N PRO A 160 -9.03 -12.68 27.68
CA PRO A 160 -9.45 -14.00 27.16
C PRO A 160 -10.93 -14.30 27.40
N SER A 161 -11.51 -13.77 28.50
CA SER A 161 -12.94 -13.89 28.82
C SER A 161 -13.87 -13.18 27.84
N ASP A 162 -13.38 -12.15 27.11
CA ASP A 162 -14.18 -11.42 26.12
C ASP A 162 -14.46 -12.28 24.86
N GLY A 163 -13.64 -13.30 24.64
CA GLY A 163 -13.82 -14.28 23.58
C GLY A 163 -13.99 -13.72 22.20
N LEU A 164 -14.57 -14.49 21.32
CA LEU A 164 -14.84 -14.08 19.93
C LEU A 164 -15.80 -12.88 19.84
N GLU A 165 -16.78 -12.83 20.74
CA GLU A 165 -17.75 -11.73 20.73
C GLU A 165 -17.11 -10.39 21.11
N GLY A 166 -16.14 -10.40 22.03
CA GLY A 166 -15.35 -9.19 22.34
C GLY A 166 -14.58 -8.68 21.12
N VAL A 167 -13.96 -9.58 20.35
CA VAL A 167 -13.27 -9.23 19.09
C VAL A 167 -14.24 -8.63 18.08
N LYS A 168 -15.38 -9.30 17.83
CA LYS A 168 -16.41 -8.81 16.90
C LYS A 168 -16.92 -7.43 17.29
N ASN A 169 -17.24 -7.24 18.56
CA ASN A 169 -17.76 -5.98 19.08
C ASN A 169 -16.72 -4.85 18.89
N PHE A 170 -15.44 -5.12 19.17
CA PHE A 170 -14.38 -4.14 18.95
C PHE A 170 -14.23 -3.75 17.47
N VAL A 171 -14.32 -4.71 16.55
CA VAL A 171 -14.28 -4.44 15.10
C VAL A 171 -15.48 -3.60 14.68
N LEU A 172 -16.70 -3.99 15.05
CA LEU A 172 -17.92 -3.27 14.68
C LEU A 172 -17.94 -1.84 15.24
N GLU A 173 -17.51 -1.68 16.51
CA GLU A 173 -17.43 -0.37 17.13
C GLU A 173 -16.38 0.50 16.42
N THR A 174 -15.22 -0.06 16.08
CA THR A 174 -14.17 0.66 15.36
C THR A 174 -14.67 1.15 14.00
N VAL A 175 -15.35 0.30 13.24
CA VAL A 175 -15.94 0.67 11.94
C VAL A 175 -17.00 1.77 12.12
N ARG A 176 -17.86 1.66 13.14
CA ARG A 176 -18.90 2.67 13.42
C ARG A 176 -18.30 4.04 13.77
N ILE A 177 -17.25 4.05 14.61
CA ILE A 177 -16.58 5.29 15.01
C ILE A 177 -15.79 5.89 13.84
N ALA A 178 -15.11 5.05 13.06
CA ALA A 178 -14.34 5.49 11.91
C ALA A 178 -15.23 6.16 10.85
N GLY A 179 -16.43 5.63 10.60
CA GLY A 179 -17.33 6.15 9.59
C GLY A 179 -16.61 6.31 8.23
N PRO A 180 -16.78 7.44 7.56
CA PRO A 180 -16.13 7.71 6.27
C PRO A 180 -14.67 8.19 6.36
N ASN A 181 -14.14 8.45 7.57
CA ASN A 181 -12.84 9.10 7.74
C ASN A 181 -11.64 8.35 7.11
N PRO A 182 -11.58 7.00 7.03
CA PRO A 182 -10.51 6.31 6.36
C PRO A 182 -10.52 6.46 4.83
N CYS A 183 -11.63 6.93 4.25
CA CYS A 183 -11.80 7.08 2.81
C CYS A 183 -11.39 8.47 2.36
N LEU A 184 -10.21 8.62 1.78
CA LEU A 184 -9.70 9.91 1.32
C LEU A 184 -10.27 10.37 -0.01
N LEU A 185 -10.66 9.45 -0.89
CA LEU A 185 -11.02 9.79 -2.26
C LEU A 185 -12.41 10.44 -2.38
N TYR A 186 -13.33 10.18 -1.44
CA TYR A 186 -14.74 10.51 -1.65
C TYR A 186 -15.42 11.23 -0.50
N THR A 187 -14.78 11.40 0.64
CA THR A 187 -15.51 11.84 1.85
C THR A 187 -14.96 13.08 2.51
N SER A 188 -13.78 13.55 2.17
CA SER A 188 -13.25 14.78 2.74
C SER A 188 -12.18 15.36 1.82
N PRO A 189 -12.26 16.66 1.47
CA PRO A 189 -11.10 17.36 0.96
C PRO A 189 -10.02 17.26 2.03
N SER A 190 -8.88 16.67 1.67
CA SER A 190 -7.75 16.60 2.57
C SER A 190 -7.29 18.01 2.91
N PRO A 191 -6.96 18.33 4.18
CA PRO A 191 -6.32 19.60 4.52
C PRO A 191 -4.99 19.85 3.78
N ARG A 192 -4.55 18.86 2.99
CA ARG A 192 -3.35 18.90 2.16
C ARG A 192 -3.61 19.50 0.77
N ASP A 193 -4.86 19.68 0.40
CA ASP A 193 -5.30 20.18 -0.91
C ASP A 193 -5.61 21.69 -0.89
N THR A 194 -5.31 22.36 0.25
CA THR A 194 -5.43 23.81 0.44
C THR A 194 -4.09 24.48 0.53
#